data_191209e4c5ecd9232dbc3f087625908b
#
_entry.id   191209e4c5ecd9232dbc3f087625908b
#
_cell.length_a   1.000
_cell.length_b   1.000
_cell.length_c   1.000
_cell.angle_alpha   90.00
_cell.angle_beta   90.00
_cell.angle_gamma   90.00
#
_symmetry.space_group_name_H-M   'P 1'
#
loop_
_entity.id
_entity.type
_entity.pdbx_description
1 polymer ?
#
loop_
_entity_poly.entity_id
_entity_poly.type
_entity_poly.pdbx_seq_one_letter_code
_entity_poly.pdbx_strand_id
1 'polypeptide(L)'
;IRKSLVGSEMCIRDRYMGDFSAPKLDKVRLAFIGVGARGTGHAKQLATIKGTEVVAICDLYKDLAERSKRLCLEADNQRHKNLKLYHSNENDWIKMIEDTRPDAVFISTNWDNHAPMVIKAMELGSHAFVEVPMATNLKDLWDIIDTSEKTQKHCMMMENVNYGRDELMFLNMCRKGYIGDFLHAEAAYIHELRFQMEEQDRGTGSWRTHHYAKSNGNLYPTHGLGPVAQYMNLARGDDNFKSLVSYSTPALGRKLYAQKNYSSDHKWNKLDFSNGDMNTSIIKTFLGRTVMVQWDETSPRPYSRLNLIQGTLGTLAGFPTRVALENGFKDMGIQCLFPPPP
;
A
#
# COMPACT_ATOMS: atom_id res chain seq x y z
N ILE A 1 2.53 -12.86 20.66
CA ILE A 1 1.70 -11.64 20.82
C ILE A 1 0.41 -11.95 21.57
N ARG A 2 -0.20 -13.13 21.41
CA ARG A 2 -1.40 -13.55 22.17
C ARG A 2 -1.24 -13.54 23.70
N LYS A 3 -0.02 -13.65 24.23
CA LYS A 3 0.25 -13.73 25.68
C LYS A 3 0.61 -12.40 26.35
N SER A 4 0.84 -11.31 25.60
CA SER A 4 1.31 -10.05 26.16
C SER A 4 0.29 -8.92 26.20
N LEU A 5 -0.90 -9.12 25.67
CA LEU A 5 -2.01 -8.15 25.76
C LEU A 5 -3.02 -8.68 26.79
N VAL A 6 -2.72 -8.45 28.06
CA VAL A 6 -3.53 -8.86 29.19
C VAL A 6 -4.71 -7.91 29.36
N GLY A 7 -5.81 -8.25 28.77
CA GLY A 7 -7.15 -7.85 29.15
C GLY A 7 -8.05 -9.06 28.92
N SER A 8 -8.86 -9.43 29.90
CA SER A 8 -9.62 -10.67 29.90
C SER A 8 -10.58 -10.88 28.71
N GLU A 9 -10.90 -9.84 27.97
CA GLU A 9 -11.74 -9.90 26.77
C GLU A 9 -10.94 -10.08 25.46
N MET A 10 -9.64 -9.81 25.44
CA MET A 10 -8.79 -9.94 24.26
C MET A 10 -8.19 -11.34 24.08
N CYS A 11 -8.27 -12.19 25.08
CA CYS A 11 -7.78 -13.57 25.02
C CYS A 11 -8.74 -14.55 24.35
N ILE A 12 -9.92 -14.13 23.92
CA ILE A 12 -10.98 -15.01 23.37
C ILE A 12 -11.38 -14.53 21.96
N ARG A 13 -10.41 -14.15 21.12
CA ARG A 13 -10.71 -14.00 19.69
C ARG A 13 -10.48 -15.36 19.00
N ASP A 14 -11.50 -16.20 19.02
CA ASP A 14 -11.54 -17.51 18.34
C ASP A 14 -11.47 -17.40 16.80
N ARG A 15 -11.30 -16.17 16.28
CA ARG A 15 -11.41 -15.84 14.84
C ARG A 15 -10.20 -15.14 14.27
N TYR A 16 -9.04 -15.26 14.91
CA TYR A 16 -7.80 -14.70 14.38
C TYR A 16 -7.51 -15.20 12.95
N MET A 17 -7.26 -14.24 12.03
CA MET A 17 -7.13 -14.52 10.59
C MET A 17 -5.75 -14.97 10.15
N GLY A 18 -4.74 -14.99 11.04
CA GLY A 18 -3.36 -15.31 10.67
C GLY A 18 -3.16 -16.73 10.12
N ASP A 19 -3.97 -17.66 10.56
CA ASP A 19 -3.94 -19.07 10.14
C ASP A 19 -5.11 -19.44 9.23
N PHE A 20 -5.95 -18.47 8.87
CA PHE A 20 -7.11 -18.69 8.01
C PHE A 20 -6.70 -18.89 6.55
N SER A 21 -7.17 -19.98 5.95
CA SER A 21 -7.06 -20.24 4.51
C SER A 21 -8.44 -20.29 3.89
N ALA A 22 -8.68 -19.49 2.86
CA ALA A 22 -9.90 -19.57 2.09
C ALA A 22 -10.00 -20.93 1.37
N PRO A 23 -11.20 -21.49 1.20
CA PRO A 23 -11.40 -22.71 0.43
C PRO A 23 -10.85 -22.58 -1.00
N LYS A 24 -10.25 -23.66 -1.52
CA LYS A 24 -9.78 -23.71 -2.89
C LYS A 24 -10.96 -23.56 -3.87
N LEU A 25 -10.81 -22.68 -4.84
CA LEU A 25 -11.76 -22.48 -5.93
C LEU A 25 -11.11 -22.87 -7.26
N ASP A 26 -11.84 -23.53 -8.13
CA ASP A 26 -11.39 -23.82 -9.51
C ASP A 26 -11.35 -22.55 -10.36
N LYS A 27 -12.26 -21.62 -10.07
CA LYS A 27 -12.37 -20.32 -10.70
C LYS A 27 -12.65 -19.25 -9.66
N VAL A 28 -11.88 -18.18 -9.64
CA VAL A 28 -12.05 -17.02 -8.77
C VAL A 28 -12.77 -15.91 -9.52
N ARG A 29 -13.90 -15.46 -9.03
CA ARG A 29 -14.73 -14.40 -9.61
C ARG A 29 -14.33 -13.06 -9.03
N LEU A 30 -13.88 -12.14 -9.89
CA LEU A 30 -13.31 -10.85 -9.52
C LEU A 30 -14.22 -9.69 -9.88
N ALA A 31 -14.33 -8.72 -8.98
CA ALA A 31 -14.95 -7.43 -9.28
C ALA A 31 -14.02 -6.28 -8.93
N PHE A 32 -14.15 -5.14 -9.62
CA PHE A 32 -13.31 -3.97 -9.46
C PHE A 32 -14.15 -2.73 -9.17
N ILE A 33 -13.72 -1.95 -8.15
CA ILE A 33 -14.30 -0.67 -7.78
C ILE A 33 -13.23 0.42 -7.95
N GLY A 34 -13.48 1.36 -8.83
CA GLY A 34 -12.52 2.37 -9.24
C GLY A 34 -11.52 1.82 -10.25
N VAL A 35 -11.70 2.15 -11.52
CA VAL A 35 -10.82 1.73 -12.62
C VAL A 35 -10.16 2.93 -13.31
N GLY A 36 -9.69 3.89 -12.48
CA GLY A 36 -8.82 4.97 -12.89
C GLY A 36 -7.44 4.47 -13.33
N ALA A 37 -6.38 5.20 -12.99
CA ALA A 37 -5.01 4.86 -13.39
C ALA A 37 -4.57 3.48 -12.88
N ARG A 38 -4.72 3.23 -11.56
CA ARG A 38 -4.28 1.97 -10.93
C ARG A 38 -5.24 0.83 -11.18
N GLY A 39 -6.54 1.04 -10.93
CA GLY A 39 -7.55 -0.02 -11.04
C GLY A 39 -7.67 -0.60 -12.44
N THR A 40 -7.50 0.19 -13.50
CA THR A 40 -7.40 -0.32 -14.88
C THR A 40 -6.23 -1.30 -15.05
N GLY A 41 -5.08 -0.97 -14.47
CA GLY A 41 -3.90 -1.84 -14.50
C GLY A 41 -4.17 -3.18 -13.82
N HIS A 42 -4.80 -3.16 -12.64
CA HIS A 42 -5.18 -4.37 -11.91
C HIS A 42 -6.17 -5.23 -12.70
N ALA A 43 -7.23 -4.61 -13.23
CA ALA A 43 -8.23 -5.33 -14.01
C ALA A 43 -7.61 -6.02 -15.24
N LYS A 44 -6.74 -5.29 -15.99
CA LYS A 44 -6.03 -5.84 -17.15
C LYS A 44 -5.12 -7.00 -16.76
N GLN A 45 -4.31 -6.87 -15.72
CA GLN A 45 -3.36 -7.90 -15.31
C GLN A 45 -4.07 -9.15 -14.79
N LEU A 46 -5.07 -8.97 -13.90
CA LEU A 46 -5.79 -10.09 -13.32
C LEU A 46 -6.66 -10.82 -14.35
N ALA A 47 -7.13 -10.13 -15.38
CA ALA A 47 -7.85 -10.75 -16.49
C ALA A 47 -6.98 -11.74 -17.30
N THR A 48 -5.64 -11.62 -17.27
CA THR A 48 -4.74 -12.56 -17.96
C THR A 48 -4.49 -13.85 -17.18
N ILE A 49 -4.74 -13.86 -15.86
CA ILE A 49 -4.42 -14.99 -14.99
C ILE A 49 -5.41 -16.14 -15.25
N LYS A 50 -4.89 -17.35 -15.49
CA LYS A 50 -5.72 -18.55 -15.61
C LYS A 50 -6.45 -18.83 -14.30
N GLY A 51 -7.71 -19.23 -14.38
CA GLY A 51 -8.54 -19.50 -13.19
C GLY A 51 -9.22 -18.26 -12.61
N THR A 52 -9.07 -17.07 -13.21
CA THR A 52 -9.86 -15.88 -12.83
C THR A 52 -10.95 -15.56 -13.83
N GLU A 53 -12.06 -14.99 -13.38
CA GLU A 53 -13.12 -14.44 -14.20
C GLU A 53 -13.49 -13.04 -13.69
N VAL A 54 -13.28 -12.00 -14.49
CA VAL A 54 -13.77 -10.66 -14.17
C VAL A 54 -15.27 -10.63 -14.46
N VAL A 55 -16.08 -10.50 -13.40
CA VAL A 55 -17.55 -10.55 -13.48
C VAL A 55 -18.19 -9.17 -13.48
N ALA A 56 -17.52 -8.17 -12.88
CA ALA A 56 -18.05 -6.82 -12.81
C ALA A 56 -16.97 -5.74 -12.64
N ILE A 57 -17.27 -4.55 -13.14
CA ILE A 57 -16.50 -3.33 -12.96
C ILE A 57 -17.45 -2.20 -12.57
N CYS A 58 -17.10 -1.46 -11.53
CA CYS A 58 -17.81 -0.26 -11.08
C CYS A 58 -16.86 0.95 -11.10
N ASP A 59 -17.30 2.03 -11.72
CA ASP A 59 -16.64 3.34 -11.68
C ASP A 59 -17.68 4.45 -11.87
N LEU A 60 -17.47 5.62 -11.28
CA LEU A 60 -18.34 6.79 -11.50
C LEU A 60 -18.29 7.28 -12.94
N TYR A 61 -17.18 7.05 -13.64
CA TYR A 61 -16.97 7.47 -15.02
C TYR A 61 -17.13 6.31 -15.98
N LYS A 62 -18.23 6.35 -16.74
CA LYS A 62 -18.59 5.33 -17.72
C LYS A 62 -17.47 4.98 -18.70
N ASP A 63 -16.76 6.00 -19.20
CA ASP A 63 -15.63 5.82 -20.13
C ASP A 63 -14.48 4.99 -19.54
N LEU A 64 -14.21 5.13 -18.24
CA LEU A 64 -13.20 4.33 -17.55
C LEU A 64 -13.65 2.87 -17.38
N ALA A 65 -14.91 2.67 -17.00
CA ALA A 65 -15.49 1.33 -16.88
C ALA A 65 -15.49 0.60 -18.23
N GLU A 66 -15.91 1.27 -19.31
CA GLU A 66 -15.90 0.71 -20.67
C GLU A 66 -14.49 0.42 -21.18
N ARG A 67 -13.53 1.30 -20.93
CA ARG A 67 -12.11 1.08 -21.26
C ARG A 67 -11.59 -0.18 -20.58
N SER A 68 -11.83 -0.31 -19.29
CA SER A 68 -11.34 -1.44 -18.51
C SER A 68 -12.02 -2.75 -18.92
N LYS A 69 -13.31 -2.72 -19.27
CA LYS A 69 -14.01 -3.87 -19.85
C LYS A 69 -13.36 -4.33 -21.15
N ARG A 70 -13.05 -3.40 -22.08
CA ARG A 70 -12.36 -3.77 -23.34
C ARG A 70 -11.06 -4.50 -23.07
N LEU A 71 -10.22 -3.97 -22.16
CA LEU A 71 -8.94 -4.59 -21.82
C LEU A 71 -9.10 -6.00 -21.21
N CYS A 72 -10.13 -6.23 -20.42
CA CYS A 72 -10.43 -7.58 -19.91
C CYS A 72 -10.87 -8.53 -21.03
N LEU A 73 -11.72 -8.07 -21.95
CA LEU A 73 -12.17 -8.86 -23.08
C LEU A 73 -11.05 -9.16 -24.08
N GLU A 74 -10.12 -8.23 -24.29
CA GLU A 74 -8.90 -8.43 -25.08
C GLU A 74 -7.99 -9.51 -24.48
N ALA A 75 -7.94 -9.62 -23.16
CA ALA A 75 -7.16 -10.65 -22.47
C ALA A 75 -7.75 -12.06 -22.67
N ASP A 76 -9.06 -12.22 -22.54
CA ASP A 76 -9.80 -13.47 -22.81
C ASP A 76 -11.29 -13.20 -22.95
N ASN A 77 -11.75 -13.04 -24.19
CA ASN A 77 -13.15 -12.70 -24.47
C ASN A 77 -14.14 -13.77 -23.99
N GLN A 78 -13.81 -15.06 -24.11
CA GLN A 78 -14.70 -16.14 -23.70
C GLN A 78 -14.89 -16.20 -22.18
N ARG A 79 -13.81 -16.01 -21.45
CA ARG A 79 -13.80 -16.05 -20.00
C ARG A 79 -14.53 -14.86 -19.37
N HIS A 80 -14.41 -13.67 -19.97
CA HIS A 80 -14.97 -12.44 -19.44
C HIS A 80 -16.22 -11.93 -20.16
N LYS A 81 -16.84 -12.74 -21.05
CA LYS A 81 -17.98 -12.34 -21.90
C LYS A 81 -19.20 -11.79 -21.15
N ASN A 82 -19.39 -12.24 -19.90
CA ASN A 82 -20.51 -11.84 -19.05
C ASN A 82 -20.20 -10.66 -18.12
N LEU A 83 -19.06 -9.98 -18.31
CA LEU A 83 -18.64 -8.85 -17.51
C LEU A 83 -19.67 -7.71 -17.55
N LYS A 84 -20.22 -7.35 -16.39
CA LYS A 84 -21.20 -6.27 -16.20
C LYS A 84 -20.52 -4.96 -15.81
N LEU A 85 -21.12 -3.84 -16.21
CA LEU A 85 -20.69 -2.48 -15.82
C LEU A 85 -21.71 -1.83 -14.90
N TYR A 86 -21.21 -1.09 -13.92
CA TYR A 86 -21.97 -0.32 -12.94
C TYR A 86 -21.39 1.10 -12.88
N HIS A 87 -22.18 2.14 -13.19
CA HIS A 87 -21.65 3.51 -13.31
C HIS A 87 -22.74 4.59 -13.21
N SER A 88 -23.91 4.27 -12.64
CA SER A 88 -25.04 5.20 -12.63
C SER A 88 -25.05 6.14 -11.42
N ASN A 89 -24.52 5.69 -10.29
CA ASN A 89 -24.44 6.49 -9.06
C ASN A 89 -23.34 6.01 -8.11
N GLU A 90 -23.10 6.79 -7.03
CA GLU A 90 -22.02 6.55 -6.07
C GLU A 90 -22.16 5.22 -5.30
N ASN A 91 -23.35 4.64 -5.20
CA ASN A 91 -23.61 3.41 -4.46
C ASN A 91 -23.72 2.17 -5.35
N ASP A 92 -23.53 2.30 -6.65
CA ASP A 92 -23.62 1.19 -7.60
C ASP A 92 -22.65 0.06 -7.31
N TRP A 93 -21.56 0.34 -6.59
CA TRP A 93 -20.61 -0.69 -6.16
C TRP A 93 -21.22 -1.68 -5.16
N ILE A 94 -22.16 -1.25 -4.29
CA ILE A 94 -22.89 -2.13 -3.37
C ILE A 94 -23.76 -3.09 -4.19
N LYS A 95 -24.58 -2.52 -5.08
CA LYS A 95 -25.44 -3.29 -6.00
C LYS A 95 -24.61 -4.25 -6.85
N MET A 96 -23.45 -3.83 -7.34
CA MET A 96 -22.53 -4.69 -8.09
C MET A 96 -22.15 -5.95 -7.30
N ILE A 97 -21.78 -5.80 -6.02
CA ILE A 97 -21.38 -6.93 -5.17
C ILE A 97 -22.58 -7.85 -4.92
N GLU A 98 -23.75 -7.30 -4.59
CA GLU A 98 -24.97 -8.05 -4.34
C GLU A 98 -25.44 -8.84 -5.58
N ASP A 99 -25.45 -8.19 -6.75
CA ASP A 99 -25.91 -8.80 -8.01
C ASP A 99 -24.93 -9.88 -8.54
N THR A 100 -23.63 -9.70 -8.33
CA THR A 100 -22.62 -10.55 -8.95
C THR A 100 -21.95 -11.51 -7.98
N ARG A 101 -22.02 -11.26 -6.67
CA ARG A 101 -21.41 -12.08 -5.60
C ARG A 101 -19.99 -12.53 -5.96
N PRO A 102 -19.04 -11.59 -6.17
CA PRO A 102 -17.68 -11.94 -6.50
C PRO A 102 -16.98 -12.60 -5.32
N ASP A 103 -16.01 -13.49 -5.58
CA ASP A 103 -15.17 -14.06 -4.54
C ASP A 103 -14.21 -13.03 -3.98
N ALA A 104 -13.74 -12.10 -4.82
CA ALA A 104 -12.82 -11.03 -4.45
C ALA A 104 -13.17 -9.69 -5.12
N VAL A 105 -13.06 -8.61 -4.34
CA VAL A 105 -13.29 -7.23 -4.78
C VAL A 105 -11.97 -6.46 -4.68
N PHE A 106 -11.57 -5.82 -5.79
CA PHE A 106 -10.39 -4.95 -5.87
C PHE A 106 -10.83 -3.49 -5.85
N ILE A 107 -10.31 -2.72 -4.90
CA ILE A 107 -10.74 -1.35 -4.58
C ILE A 107 -9.57 -0.40 -4.85
N SER A 108 -9.77 0.53 -5.80
CA SER A 108 -8.77 1.53 -6.22
C SER A 108 -9.41 2.90 -6.38
N THR A 109 -10.16 3.33 -5.38
CA THR A 109 -10.89 4.61 -5.30
C THR A 109 -10.04 5.69 -4.62
N ASN A 110 -10.67 6.77 -4.17
CA ASN A 110 -10.03 7.74 -3.28
C ASN A 110 -9.90 7.17 -1.85
N TRP A 111 -9.01 7.76 -1.05
CA TRP A 111 -8.67 7.24 0.27
C TRP A 111 -9.84 7.19 1.26
N ASP A 112 -10.76 8.18 1.18
CA ASP A 112 -11.92 8.24 2.09
C ASP A 112 -12.88 7.05 1.89
N ASN A 113 -12.88 6.46 0.70
CA ASN A 113 -13.77 5.35 0.35
C ASN A 113 -13.14 3.96 0.59
N HIS A 114 -11.83 3.87 0.85
CA HIS A 114 -11.16 2.58 1.00
C HIS A 114 -11.77 1.75 2.13
N ALA A 115 -11.78 2.26 3.35
CA ALA A 115 -12.26 1.51 4.51
C ALA A 115 -13.76 1.16 4.42
N PRO A 116 -14.68 2.08 4.10
CA PRO A 116 -16.10 1.74 3.95
C PRO A 116 -16.35 0.65 2.91
N MET A 117 -15.64 0.71 1.76
CA MET A 117 -15.80 -0.28 0.69
C MET A 117 -15.21 -1.65 1.07
N VAL A 118 -14.07 -1.69 1.75
CA VAL A 118 -13.45 -2.90 2.28
C VAL A 118 -14.38 -3.60 3.26
N ILE A 119 -14.86 -2.87 4.27
CA ILE A 119 -15.76 -3.40 5.30
C ILE A 119 -17.01 -3.98 4.65
N LYS A 120 -17.66 -3.19 3.78
CA LYS A 120 -18.90 -3.62 3.14
C LYS A 120 -18.70 -4.83 2.20
N ALA A 121 -17.59 -4.88 1.46
CA ALA A 121 -17.27 -6.02 0.61
C ALA A 121 -17.14 -7.32 1.43
N MET A 122 -16.49 -7.28 2.59
CA MET A 122 -16.37 -8.42 3.48
C MET A 122 -17.72 -8.81 4.11
N GLU A 123 -18.54 -7.84 4.53
CA GLU A 123 -19.90 -8.08 5.03
C GLU A 123 -20.80 -8.77 3.99
N LEU A 124 -20.64 -8.41 2.71
CA LEU A 124 -21.37 -9.02 1.59
C LEU A 124 -20.74 -10.34 1.10
N GLY A 125 -19.73 -10.86 1.79
CA GLY A 125 -19.18 -12.19 1.58
C GLY A 125 -18.01 -12.29 0.63
N SER A 126 -17.43 -11.17 0.17
CA SER A 126 -16.24 -11.14 -0.70
C SER A 126 -14.95 -10.93 0.09
N HIS A 127 -13.83 -11.47 -0.37
CA HIS A 127 -12.52 -11.04 0.06
C HIS A 127 -12.22 -9.64 -0.50
N ALA A 128 -11.53 -8.79 0.27
CA ALA A 128 -11.26 -7.41 -0.13
C ALA A 128 -9.76 -7.16 -0.38
N PHE A 129 -9.45 -6.52 -1.50
CA PHE A 129 -8.11 -6.08 -1.87
C PHE A 129 -8.16 -4.57 -2.13
N VAL A 130 -7.37 -3.79 -1.43
CA VAL A 130 -7.48 -2.32 -1.48
C VAL A 130 -6.13 -1.67 -1.73
N GLU A 131 -6.13 -0.59 -2.53
CA GLU A 131 -4.95 0.24 -2.75
C GLU A 131 -4.51 0.95 -1.46
N VAL A 132 -3.28 1.42 -1.46
CA VAL A 132 -2.65 2.15 -0.35
C VAL A 132 -3.19 3.59 -0.27
N PRO A 133 -3.45 4.08 0.95
CA PRO A 133 -3.49 3.40 2.25
C PRO A 133 -4.80 2.64 2.46
N MET A 134 -4.79 1.65 3.33
CA MET A 134 -5.99 0.88 3.65
C MET A 134 -7.08 1.73 4.32
N ALA A 135 -6.69 2.68 5.16
CA ALA A 135 -7.56 3.65 5.83
C ALA A 135 -6.77 4.91 6.19
N THR A 136 -7.47 6.00 6.51
CA THR A 136 -6.90 7.30 6.87
C THR A 136 -7.05 7.64 8.36
N ASN A 137 -7.69 6.78 9.15
CA ASN A 137 -7.85 6.95 10.58
C ASN A 137 -7.80 5.62 11.33
N LEU A 138 -7.53 5.70 12.63
CA LEU A 138 -7.31 4.52 13.47
C LEU A 138 -8.58 3.69 13.67
N LYS A 139 -9.74 4.33 13.76
CA LYS A 139 -11.02 3.62 13.94
C LYS A 139 -11.29 2.69 12.76
N ASP A 140 -11.15 3.18 11.54
CA ASP A 140 -11.39 2.40 10.33
C ASP A 140 -10.43 1.21 10.22
N LEU A 141 -9.16 1.37 10.66
CA LEU A 141 -8.21 0.26 10.70
C LEU A 141 -8.68 -0.87 11.64
N TRP A 142 -9.22 -0.53 12.81
CA TRP A 142 -9.77 -1.52 13.73
C TRP A 142 -11.07 -2.14 13.20
N ASP A 143 -11.96 -1.35 12.63
CA ASP A 143 -13.21 -1.84 12.04
C ASP A 143 -12.94 -2.83 10.90
N ILE A 144 -11.90 -2.62 10.08
CA ILE A 144 -11.47 -3.55 9.04
C ILE A 144 -11.02 -4.88 9.64
N ILE A 145 -10.19 -4.85 10.70
CA ILE A 145 -9.71 -6.06 11.36
C ILE A 145 -10.87 -6.82 11.98
N ASP A 146 -11.73 -6.13 12.74
CA ASP A 146 -12.89 -6.72 13.40
C ASP A 146 -13.87 -7.33 12.39
N THR A 147 -14.08 -6.66 11.24
CA THR A 147 -14.91 -7.19 10.16
C THR A 147 -14.29 -8.41 9.50
N SER A 148 -12.99 -8.41 9.24
CA SER A 148 -12.27 -9.55 8.68
C SER A 148 -12.39 -10.77 9.59
N GLU A 149 -12.17 -10.61 10.89
CA GLU A 149 -12.32 -11.66 11.89
C GLU A 149 -13.77 -12.17 12.00
N LYS A 150 -14.75 -11.24 12.01
CA LYS A 150 -16.17 -11.57 12.10
C LYS A 150 -16.69 -12.33 10.89
N THR A 151 -16.30 -11.90 9.70
CA THR A 151 -16.81 -12.46 8.42
C THR A 151 -15.97 -13.61 7.90
N GLN A 152 -14.79 -13.85 8.48
CA GLN A 152 -13.79 -14.81 7.99
C GLN A 152 -13.45 -14.55 6.50
N LYS A 153 -13.27 -13.25 6.16
CA LYS A 153 -12.84 -12.81 4.83
C LYS A 153 -11.46 -12.16 4.92
N HIS A 154 -10.58 -12.51 3.99
CA HIS A 154 -9.30 -11.84 3.87
C HIS A 154 -9.49 -10.37 3.47
N CYS A 155 -8.72 -9.50 4.10
CA CYS A 155 -8.48 -8.15 3.66
C CYS A 155 -6.99 -7.95 3.41
N MET A 156 -6.61 -7.48 2.22
CA MET A 156 -5.23 -7.24 1.85
C MET A 156 -5.04 -5.82 1.33
N MET A 157 -4.14 -5.07 1.93
CA MET A 157 -3.61 -3.85 1.33
C MET A 157 -2.61 -4.22 0.24
N MET A 158 -2.80 -3.69 -0.97
CA MET A 158 -1.99 -4.03 -2.14
C MET A 158 -0.69 -3.21 -2.17
N GLU A 159 0.17 -3.39 -1.16
CA GLU A 159 1.49 -2.76 -1.10
C GLU A 159 2.44 -3.41 -2.10
N ASN A 160 2.49 -2.87 -3.30
CA ASN A 160 3.20 -3.45 -4.44
C ASN A 160 4.72 -3.48 -4.28
N VAL A 161 5.31 -2.54 -3.53
CA VAL A 161 6.77 -2.48 -3.39
C VAL A 161 7.35 -3.61 -2.56
N ASN A 162 6.55 -4.29 -1.74
CA ASN A 162 6.97 -5.51 -1.06
C ASN A 162 7.40 -6.63 -2.01
N TYR A 163 6.98 -6.56 -3.26
CA TYR A 163 7.22 -7.56 -4.30
C TYR A 163 8.23 -7.09 -5.36
N GLY A 164 8.92 -5.97 -5.10
CA GLY A 164 10.03 -5.53 -5.93
C GLY A 164 11.17 -6.54 -5.93
N ARG A 165 11.94 -6.60 -7.02
CA ARG A 165 13.05 -7.57 -7.16
C ARG A 165 14.07 -7.41 -6.03
N ASP A 166 14.46 -6.19 -5.72
CA ASP A 166 15.46 -5.90 -4.70
C ASP A 166 14.91 -6.14 -3.30
N GLU A 167 13.64 -5.79 -3.06
CA GLU A 167 12.94 -6.04 -1.82
C GLU A 167 12.83 -7.56 -1.53
N LEU A 168 12.48 -8.36 -2.52
CA LEU A 168 12.44 -9.83 -2.38
C LEU A 168 13.82 -10.44 -2.18
N MET A 169 14.85 -9.89 -2.83
CA MET A 169 16.24 -10.31 -2.61
C MET A 169 16.67 -10.00 -1.16
N PHE A 170 16.45 -8.78 -0.70
CA PHE A 170 16.77 -8.38 0.68
C PHE A 170 16.02 -9.21 1.71
N LEU A 171 14.72 -9.43 1.50
CA LEU A 171 13.93 -10.30 2.36
C LEU A 171 14.49 -11.72 2.46
N ASN A 172 14.91 -12.29 1.32
CA ASN A 172 15.53 -13.63 1.29
C ASN A 172 16.88 -13.63 2.02
N MET A 173 17.71 -12.60 1.83
CA MET A 173 19.01 -12.48 2.52
C MET A 173 18.83 -12.33 4.03
N CYS A 174 17.87 -11.52 4.47
CA CYS A 174 17.52 -11.35 5.89
C CYS A 174 17.04 -12.68 6.50
N ARG A 175 16.15 -13.41 5.83
CA ARG A 175 15.66 -14.72 6.27
C ARG A 175 16.74 -15.79 6.37
N LYS A 176 17.79 -15.68 5.56
CA LYS A 176 18.96 -16.57 5.59
C LYS A 176 20.04 -16.14 6.59
N GLY A 177 19.83 -15.03 7.31
CA GLY A 177 20.74 -14.53 8.34
C GLY A 177 22.03 -13.88 7.84
N TYR A 178 22.14 -13.55 6.54
CA TYR A 178 23.38 -12.99 5.97
C TYR A 178 23.85 -11.69 6.60
N ILE A 179 22.98 -10.89 7.18
CA ILE A 179 23.31 -9.63 7.83
C ILE A 179 23.34 -9.72 9.36
N GLY A 180 23.15 -10.93 9.92
CA GLY A 180 23.14 -11.12 11.38
C GLY A 180 21.89 -10.55 12.06
N ASP A 181 22.06 -10.10 13.32
CA ASP A 181 20.97 -9.52 14.11
C ASP A 181 20.64 -8.11 13.63
N PHE A 182 19.35 -7.80 13.47
CA PHE A 182 18.88 -6.50 12.99
C PHE A 182 19.10 -5.39 14.03
N LEU A 183 19.63 -4.25 13.58
CA LEU A 183 19.89 -3.08 14.38
C LEU A 183 19.02 -1.89 14.00
N HIS A 184 18.98 -1.57 12.70
CA HIS A 184 18.38 -0.37 12.17
C HIS A 184 17.82 -0.58 10.76
N ALA A 185 16.77 0.18 10.41
CA ALA A 185 16.28 0.26 9.04
C ALA A 185 15.96 1.71 8.66
N GLU A 186 16.10 2.03 7.36
CA GLU A 186 15.69 3.30 6.77
C GLU A 186 14.68 3.04 5.67
N ALA A 187 13.57 3.73 5.76
CA ALA A 187 12.42 3.61 4.87
C ALA A 187 12.00 5.00 4.37
N ALA A 188 11.49 5.11 3.16
CA ALA A 188 10.95 6.36 2.68
C ALA A 188 9.93 6.18 1.56
N TYR A 189 9.16 7.25 1.32
CA TYR A 189 8.53 7.52 0.06
C TYR A 189 8.84 8.96 -0.35
N ILE A 190 9.83 9.11 -1.22
CA ILE A 190 10.31 10.38 -1.75
C ILE A 190 9.99 10.38 -3.24
N HIS A 191 9.02 11.20 -3.63
CA HIS A 191 8.50 11.20 -4.99
C HIS A 191 7.89 12.56 -5.33
N GLU A 192 8.48 13.29 -6.26
CA GLU A 192 7.89 14.54 -6.74
C GLU A 192 6.53 14.29 -7.37
N LEU A 193 5.46 14.77 -6.73
CA LEU A 193 4.06 14.56 -7.17
C LEU A 193 3.23 15.84 -7.22
N ARG A 194 3.84 17.04 -7.18
CA ARG A 194 3.10 18.30 -7.28
C ARG A 194 2.37 18.43 -8.61
N PHE A 195 2.89 17.84 -9.69
CA PHE A 195 2.25 17.83 -11.02
C PHE A 195 0.85 17.20 -11.00
N GLN A 196 0.54 16.34 -10.04
CA GLN A 196 -0.82 15.78 -9.90
C GLN A 196 -1.88 16.84 -9.64
N MET A 197 -1.51 18.05 -9.17
CA MET A 197 -2.43 19.18 -9.01
C MET A 197 -3.05 19.64 -10.35
N GLU A 198 -2.52 19.22 -11.50
CA GLU A 198 -3.12 19.44 -12.83
C GLU A 198 -4.42 18.64 -13.02
N GLU A 199 -4.58 17.54 -12.30
CA GLU A 199 -5.79 16.72 -12.27
C GLU A 199 -6.85 17.38 -11.35
N GLN A 200 -7.54 18.42 -11.84
CA GLN A 200 -8.37 19.28 -11.01
C GLN A 200 -9.73 18.69 -10.64
N ASP A 201 -10.39 18.05 -11.59
CA ASP A 201 -11.78 17.61 -11.46
C ASP A 201 -11.90 16.07 -11.47
N ARG A 202 -10.90 15.42 -11.98
CA ARG A 202 -10.83 13.96 -12.12
C ARG A 202 -9.37 13.50 -12.05
N GLY A 203 -9.14 12.31 -11.50
CA GLY A 203 -7.80 11.76 -11.30
C GLY A 203 -7.34 11.88 -9.86
N THR A 204 -6.13 11.39 -9.59
CA THR A 204 -5.57 11.31 -8.24
C THR A 204 -5.42 12.69 -7.58
N GLY A 205 -4.97 13.68 -8.32
CA GLY A 205 -4.73 15.03 -7.82
C GLY A 205 -6.00 15.74 -7.37
N SER A 206 -7.15 15.44 -7.99
CA SER A 206 -8.43 16.10 -7.69
C SER A 206 -8.89 15.90 -6.24
N TRP A 207 -8.59 14.77 -5.63
CA TRP A 207 -8.95 14.46 -4.24
C TRP A 207 -7.73 14.43 -3.31
N ARG A 208 -6.57 13.94 -3.76
CA ARG A 208 -5.36 13.86 -2.92
C ARG A 208 -4.86 15.22 -2.48
N THR A 209 -4.97 16.26 -3.34
CA THR A 209 -4.59 17.63 -2.99
C THR A 209 -5.31 18.15 -1.74
N HIS A 210 -6.56 17.77 -1.54
CA HIS A 210 -7.32 18.13 -0.35
C HIS A 210 -6.80 17.44 0.92
N HIS A 211 -6.28 16.23 0.85
CA HIS A 211 -5.65 15.57 1.99
C HIS A 211 -4.41 16.31 2.48
N TYR A 212 -3.61 16.87 1.56
CA TYR A 212 -2.44 17.69 1.93
C TYR A 212 -2.80 19.04 2.58
N ALA A 213 -4.00 19.54 2.36
CA ALA A 213 -4.50 20.71 3.06
C ALA A 213 -5.02 20.39 4.48
N LYS A 214 -5.57 19.19 4.69
CA LYS A 214 -6.25 18.80 5.93
C LYS A 214 -5.39 18.07 6.96
N SER A 215 -4.34 17.39 6.50
CA SER A 215 -3.57 16.47 7.33
C SER A 215 -2.10 16.90 7.40
N ASN A 216 -1.42 16.59 8.50
CA ASN A 216 0.02 16.79 8.63
C ASN A 216 0.68 15.48 9.08
N GLY A 217 1.85 15.19 8.53
CA GLY A 217 2.60 13.97 8.82
C GLY A 217 2.94 13.17 7.56
N ASN A 218 3.29 11.91 7.73
CA ASN A 218 3.57 11.01 6.62
C ASN A 218 2.26 10.39 6.13
N LEU A 219 1.77 10.83 4.98
CA LEU A 219 0.51 10.35 4.40
C LEU A 219 0.68 9.05 3.59
N TYR A 220 1.93 8.61 3.34
CA TYR A 220 2.19 7.43 2.50
C TYR A 220 3.38 6.60 3.00
N PRO A 221 3.36 6.12 4.26
CA PRO A 221 4.53 5.46 4.89
C PRO A 221 4.80 4.06 4.34
N THR A 222 3.79 3.37 3.79
CA THR A 222 3.82 1.94 3.55
C THR A 222 4.81 1.51 2.47
N HIS A 223 5.05 2.34 1.46
CA HIS A 223 6.01 2.04 0.39
C HIS A 223 7.46 1.90 0.90
N GLY A 224 7.80 2.60 1.97
CA GLY A 224 9.09 2.40 2.63
C GLY A 224 8.99 1.41 3.79
N LEU A 225 8.00 1.60 4.67
CA LEU A 225 7.87 0.81 5.90
C LEU A 225 7.52 -0.66 5.63
N GLY A 226 6.73 -0.96 4.62
CA GLY A 226 6.29 -2.32 4.30
C GLY A 226 7.47 -3.30 4.11
N PRO A 227 8.42 -3.03 3.19
CA PRO A 227 9.58 -3.88 3.01
C PRO A 227 10.41 -4.07 4.27
N VAL A 228 10.81 -2.98 4.94
CA VAL A 228 11.68 -3.07 6.12
C VAL A 228 11.00 -3.77 7.30
N ALA A 229 9.69 -3.59 7.47
CA ALA A 229 8.92 -4.32 8.46
C ALA A 229 8.91 -5.83 8.19
N GLN A 230 8.85 -6.24 6.92
CA GLN A 230 8.97 -7.65 6.53
C GLN A 230 10.38 -8.21 6.77
N TYR A 231 11.44 -7.43 6.47
CA TYR A 231 12.83 -7.86 6.75
C TYR A 231 13.03 -8.14 8.23
N MET A 232 12.57 -7.23 9.09
CA MET A 232 12.69 -7.32 10.54
C MET A 232 11.65 -8.24 11.20
N ASN A 233 10.73 -8.82 10.42
CA ASN A 233 9.62 -9.66 10.90
C ASN A 233 8.75 -8.97 11.97
N LEU A 234 8.52 -7.65 11.83
CA LEU A 234 7.73 -6.87 12.78
C LEU A 234 6.25 -7.29 12.74
N ALA A 235 5.62 -7.31 13.93
CA ALA A 235 4.23 -7.72 14.15
C ALA A 235 3.90 -9.17 13.75
N ARG A 236 4.90 -9.99 13.39
CA ARG A 236 4.73 -11.40 13.00
C ARG A 236 5.60 -12.36 13.80
N GLY A 237 6.57 -11.85 14.55
CA GLY A 237 7.46 -12.58 15.43
C GLY A 237 7.47 -12.00 16.83
N ASP A 238 8.63 -12.00 17.47
CA ASP A 238 8.83 -11.54 18.83
C ASP A 238 8.95 -10.02 18.96
N ASP A 239 9.04 -9.30 17.83
CA ASP A 239 9.23 -7.85 17.80
C ASP A 239 8.03 -7.12 17.18
N ASN A 240 7.78 -5.90 17.66
CA ASN A 240 6.72 -5.03 17.17
C ASN A 240 7.07 -3.56 17.42
N PHE A 241 6.30 -2.65 16.87
CA PHE A 241 6.40 -1.22 17.11
C PHE A 241 6.09 -0.90 18.58
N LYS A 242 6.96 -0.12 19.23
CA LYS A 242 6.83 0.28 20.64
C LYS A 242 6.46 1.75 20.79
N SER A 243 7.22 2.61 20.13
CA SER A 243 7.02 4.06 20.21
C SER A 243 7.44 4.74 18.91
N LEU A 244 6.87 5.91 18.66
CA LEU A 244 7.14 6.73 17.48
C LEU A 244 7.26 8.18 17.88
N VAL A 245 8.24 8.89 17.30
CA VAL A 245 8.32 10.34 17.27
C VAL A 245 8.38 10.81 15.82
N SER A 246 7.68 11.91 15.51
CA SER A 246 7.56 12.39 14.13
C SER A 246 7.59 13.91 14.06
N TYR A 247 8.31 14.43 13.09
CA TYR A 247 8.42 15.85 12.82
C TYR A 247 8.18 16.14 11.34
N SER A 248 7.44 17.21 11.07
CA SER A 248 7.22 17.75 9.72
C SER A 248 7.88 19.11 9.58
N THR A 249 8.41 19.39 8.39
CA THR A 249 8.87 20.72 7.99
C THR A 249 7.68 21.66 7.71
N PRO A 250 7.90 22.97 7.48
CA PRO A 250 6.86 23.83 6.94
C PRO A 250 6.28 23.34 5.62
N ALA A 251 5.01 23.68 5.35
CA ALA A 251 4.28 23.33 4.13
C ALA A 251 4.44 24.45 3.08
N LEU A 252 5.44 24.40 2.25
CA LEU A 252 5.77 25.46 1.27
C LEU A 252 5.62 25.00 -0.19
N GLY A 253 6.05 23.80 -0.49
CA GLY A 253 6.24 23.32 -1.86
C GLY A 253 4.96 23.32 -2.69
N ARG A 254 3.82 22.82 -2.16
CA ARG A 254 2.53 22.84 -2.88
C ARG A 254 1.96 24.23 -3.02
N LYS A 255 2.09 25.06 -1.99
CA LYS A 255 1.65 26.47 -2.04
C LYS A 255 2.38 27.25 -3.13
N LEU A 256 3.70 27.15 -3.17
CA LEU A 256 4.53 27.81 -4.19
C LEU A 256 4.24 27.25 -5.59
N TYR A 257 4.02 25.94 -5.71
CA TYR A 257 3.64 25.32 -6.98
C TYR A 257 2.28 25.86 -7.48
N ALA A 258 1.30 25.95 -6.59
CA ALA A 258 -0.03 26.52 -6.92
C ALA A 258 0.07 27.98 -7.36
N GLN A 259 0.81 28.81 -6.62
CA GLN A 259 1.03 30.21 -6.96
C GLN A 259 1.72 30.43 -8.30
N LYS A 260 2.66 29.52 -8.67
CA LYS A 260 3.40 29.60 -9.92
C LYS A 260 2.57 29.19 -11.13
N ASN A 261 1.70 28.17 -10.98
CA ASN A 261 1.09 27.48 -12.12
C ASN A 261 -0.39 27.82 -12.33
N TYR A 262 -1.04 28.48 -11.38
CA TYR A 262 -2.47 28.80 -11.42
C TYR A 262 -2.73 30.27 -11.08
N SER A 263 -3.85 30.80 -11.56
CA SER A 263 -4.30 32.16 -11.22
C SER A 263 -4.57 32.33 -9.72
N SER A 264 -4.49 33.54 -9.21
CA SER A 264 -4.68 33.83 -7.77
C SER A 264 -6.05 33.43 -7.23
N ASP A 265 -7.08 33.41 -8.07
CA ASP A 265 -8.45 32.99 -7.75
C ASP A 265 -8.69 31.48 -7.88
N HIS A 266 -7.71 30.73 -8.39
CA HIS A 266 -7.82 29.29 -8.57
C HIS A 266 -8.02 28.56 -7.21
N LYS A 267 -8.80 27.45 -7.24
CA LYS A 267 -9.13 26.67 -6.03
C LYS A 267 -7.91 26.22 -5.23
N TRP A 268 -6.80 25.87 -5.88
CA TRP A 268 -5.56 25.45 -5.19
C TRP A 268 -4.86 26.61 -4.47
N ASN A 269 -4.98 27.84 -4.95
CA ASN A 269 -4.45 29.01 -4.26
C ASN A 269 -5.28 29.47 -3.06
N LYS A 270 -6.51 28.94 -2.94
CA LYS A 270 -7.39 29.17 -1.79
C LYS A 270 -7.21 28.14 -0.68
N LEU A 271 -6.44 27.07 -0.92
CA LEU A 271 -6.17 26.07 0.09
C LEU A 271 -5.03 26.52 1.03
N ASP A 272 -5.22 26.26 2.31
CA ASP A 272 -4.17 26.39 3.30
C ASP A 272 -3.55 25.02 3.53
N PHE A 273 -2.34 24.80 2.97
CA PHE A 273 -1.67 23.52 3.08
C PHE A 273 -1.04 23.36 4.46
N SER A 274 -1.50 22.35 5.20
CA SER A 274 -0.98 22.02 6.54
C SER A 274 0.05 20.88 6.52
N ASN A 275 0.08 20.07 5.45
CA ASN A 275 1.02 18.95 5.33
C ASN A 275 2.43 19.46 5.04
N GLY A 276 3.33 19.32 5.98
CA GLY A 276 4.75 19.71 5.81
C GLY A 276 5.38 19.02 4.61
N ASP A 277 6.30 19.71 3.94
CA ASP A 277 6.93 19.23 2.70
C ASP A 277 7.70 17.93 2.91
N MET A 278 8.35 17.81 4.05
CA MET A 278 9.04 16.59 4.45
C MET A 278 8.62 16.18 5.86
N ASN A 279 8.34 14.92 6.03
CA ASN A 279 8.14 14.30 7.34
C ASN A 279 9.24 13.27 7.63
N THR A 280 9.73 13.27 8.85
CA THR A 280 10.69 12.29 9.36
C THR A 280 10.15 11.70 10.65
N SER A 281 10.01 10.39 10.69
CA SER A 281 9.56 9.63 11.85
C SER A 281 10.64 8.66 12.27
N ILE A 282 10.87 8.53 13.58
CA ILE A 282 11.72 7.50 14.18
C ILE A 282 10.85 6.58 15.02
N ILE A 283 10.88 5.31 14.70
CA ILE A 283 10.18 4.25 15.41
C ILE A 283 11.18 3.43 16.21
N LYS A 284 10.88 3.13 17.47
CA LYS A 284 11.59 2.16 18.30
C LYS A 284 10.74 0.91 18.45
N THR A 285 11.37 -0.26 18.33
CA THR A 285 10.69 -1.55 18.51
C THR A 285 10.82 -2.05 19.95
N PHE A 286 10.08 -3.10 20.32
CA PHE A 286 10.17 -3.71 21.66
C PHE A 286 11.55 -4.33 21.92
N LEU A 287 12.20 -4.89 20.91
CA LEU A 287 13.58 -5.41 21.02
C LEU A 287 14.66 -4.32 20.93
N GLY A 288 14.27 -3.03 20.90
CA GLY A 288 15.20 -1.91 20.93
C GLY A 288 15.76 -1.47 19.58
N ARG A 289 15.37 -2.11 18.48
CA ARG A 289 15.73 -1.74 17.11
C ARG A 289 15.09 -0.40 16.73
N THR A 290 15.65 0.27 15.73
CA THR A 290 15.10 1.55 15.24
C THR A 290 14.75 1.48 13.76
N VAL A 291 13.69 2.21 13.37
CA VAL A 291 13.32 2.39 11.97
C VAL A 291 13.10 3.89 11.72
N MET A 292 13.84 4.46 10.78
CA MET A 292 13.58 5.80 10.27
C MET A 292 12.61 5.70 9.09
N VAL A 293 11.56 6.54 9.08
CA VAL A 293 10.63 6.62 7.96
C VAL A 293 10.51 8.05 7.49
N GLN A 294 10.81 8.30 6.22
CA GLN A 294 10.73 9.62 5.60
C GLN A 294 9.64 9.68 4.53
N TRP A 295 9.08 10.87 4.33
CA TRP A 295 8.11 11.15 3.28
C TRP A 295 8.34 12.54 2.71
N ASP A 296 8.34 12.66 1.38
CA ASP A 296 8.46 13.91 0.65
C ASP A 296 7.81 13.74 -0.75
N GLU A 297 6.77 14.49 -1.04
CA GLU A 297 6.11 14.51 -2.35
C GLU A 297 6.12 15.92 -2.98
N THR A 298 6.96 16.83 -2.49
CA THR A 298 6.88 18.25 -2.83
C THR A 298 8.18 18.87 -3.30
N SER A 299 9.28 18.12 -3.25
CA SER A 299 10.57 18.64 -3.67
C SER A 299 11.10 17.91 -4.91
N PRO A 300 12.03 18.51 -5.66
CA PRO A 300 12.68 17.87 -6.82
C PRO A 300 13.74 16.84 -6.41
N ARG A 301 13.64 16.29 -5.21
CA ARG A 301 14.52 15.23 -4.73
C ARG A 301 14.33 13.99 -5.59
N PRO A 302 15.41 13.30 -6.00
CA PRO A 302 15.29 12.06 -6.77
C PRO A 302 14.45 11.03 -6.07
N TYR A 303 13.67 10.25 -6.82
CA TYR A 303 12.85 9.17 -6.29
C TYR A 303 13.67 8.23 -5.43
N SER A 304 13.20 7.94 -4.22
CA SER A 304 13.83 6.99 -3.32
C SER A 304 12.83 6.43 -2.31
N ARG A 305 12.99 5.15 -1.98
CA ARG A 305 12.35 4.55 -0.81
C ARG A 305 13.35 4.29 0.31
N LEU A 306 14.60 4.73 0.15
CA LEU A 306 15.77 4.38 0.98
C LEU A 306 16.00 2.86 0.98
N ASN A 307 15.07 2.09 1.53
CA ASN A 307 15.09 0.63 1.55
C ASN A 307 16.41 0.07 2.11
N LEU A 308 16.80 0.56 3.28
CA LEU A 308 18.02 0.12 3.97
C LEU A 308 17.66 -0.77 5.17
N ILE A 309 18.39 -1.86 5.30
CA ILE A 309 18.38 -2.70 6.51
C ILE A 309 19.82 -2.98 6.95
N GLN A 310 20.12 -2.69 8.21
CA GLN A 310 21.43 -2.87 8.83
C GLN A 310 21.35 -3.92 9.93
N GLY A 311 22.27 -4.84 9.89
CA GLY A 311 22.50 -5.85 10.94
C GLY A 311 23.93 -5.87 11.42
N THR A 312 24.25 -6.81 12.31
CA THR A 312 25.56 -6.96 12.94
C THR A 312 26.65 -7.47 11.98
N LEU A 313 26.26 -8.17 10.90
CA LEU A 313 27.19 -8.77 9.93
C LEU A 313 27.10 -8.13 8.54
N GLY A 314 26.20 -7.15 8.34
CA GLY A 314 26.09 -6.51 7.04
C GLY A 314 24.96 -5.50 6.93
N THR A 315 24.93 -4.84 5.77
CA THR A 315 23.93 -3.84 5.40
C THR A 315 23.49 -4.06 3.97
N LEU A 316 22.17 -4.01 3.75
CA LEU A 316 21.55 -3.98 2.42
C LEU A 316 20.92 -2.62 2.23
N ALA A 317 21.14 -1.97 1.10
CA ALA A 317 20.61 -0.64 0.82
C ALA A 317 20.12 -0.53 -0.62
N GLY A 318 18.94 0.09 -0.80
CA GLY A 318 18.41 0.44 -2.11
C GLY A 318 18.81 1.86 -2.55
N PHE A 319 18.46 2.21 -3.78
CA PHE A 319 18.55 3.56 -4.36
C PHE A 319 19.94 4.25 -4.30
N PRO A 320 20.99 3.67 -4.91
CA PRO A 320 21.01 2.42 -5.69
C PRO A 320 21.21 1.17 -4.82
N THR A 321 20.91 0.00 -5.39
CA THR A 321 21.07 -1.29 -4.71
C THR A 321 22.54 -1.57 -4.37
N ARG A 322 22.81 -1.82 -3.11
CA ARG A 322 24.15 -2.11 -2.55
C ARG A 322 24.05 -3.19 -1.48
N VAL A 323 25.05 -4.04 -1.44
CA VAL A 323 25.19 -5.10 -0.43
C VAL A 323 26.59 -5.00 0.16
N ALA A 324 26.67 -4.85 1.49
CA ALA A 324 27.91 -4.86 2.24
C ALA A 324 27.80 -5.93 3.32
N LEU A 325 28.72 -6.92 3.31
CA LEU A 325 28.77 -8.02 4.26
C LEU A 325 30.17 -8.09 4.87
N GLU A 326 30.26 -8.41 6.16
CA GLU A 326 31.52 -8.47 6.91
C GLU A 326 32.56 -9.39 6.24
N ASN A 327 32.13 -10.58 5.77
CA ASN A 327 33.00 -11.56 5.10
C ASN A 327 32.91 -11.50 3.57
N GLY A 328 32.35 -10.43 3.00
CA GLY A 328 32.05 -10.33 1.58
C GLY A 328 31.04 -11.40 1.13
N PHE A 329 31.17 -11.85 -0.13
CA PHE A 329 30.24 -12.85 -0.70
C PHE A 329 30.75 -14.30 -0.61
N LYS A 330 31.79 -14.56 0.17
CA LYS A 330 32.41 -15.90 0.28
C LYS A 330 31.41 -16.95 0.75
N ASP A 331 30.60 -16.60 1.75
CA ASP A 331 29.61 -17.50 2.35
C ASP A 331 28.42 -17.80 1.43
N MET A 332 28.26 -17.01 0.37
CA MET A 332 27.22 -17.21 -0.64
C MET A 332 27.70 -18.04 -1.85
N GLY A 333 28.94 -18.51 -1.85
CA GLY A 333 29.53 -19.21 -2.98
C GLY A 333 29.81 -18.32 -4.20
N ILE A 334 29.76 -17.00 -4.03
CA ILE A 334 30.02 -16.01 -5.08
C ILE A 334 31.44 -15.45 -4.85
N GLN A 335 32.33 -15.65 -5.82
CA GLN A 335 33.61 -14.97 -5.83
C GLN A 335 33.40 -13.48 -6.15
N CYS A 336 33.80 -12.61 -5.24
CA CYS A 336 33.75 -11.16 -5.47
C CYS A 336 34.80 -10.79 -6.52
N LEU A 337 34.38 -10.22 -7.64
CA LEU A 337 35.28 -9.72 -8.68
C LEU A 337 35.94 -8.37 -8.32
N PHE A 338 35.56 -7.77 -7.20
CA PHE A 338 36.13 -6.52 -6.72
C PHE A 338 36.71 -6.72 -5.30
N PRO A 339 37.95 -6.29 -5.08
CA PRO A 339 38.52 -6.29 -3.73
C PRO A 339 37.70 -5.35 -2.82
N PRO A 340 37.62 -5.60 -1.49
CA PRO A 340 37.05 -4.65 -0.56
C PRO A 340 37.81 -3.31 -0.67
N PRO A 341 37.15 -2.18 -0.47
CA PRO A 341 37.83 -0.89 -0.41
C PRO A 341 38.88 -0.91 0.70
N PRO A 342 39.98 -0.15 0.54
CA PRO A 342 41.11 -0.12 1.48
C PRO A 342 40.71 0.36 2.87
#